data_20354aa540888a4db1747b1f1a8953b7
#
_entry.id   20354aa540888a4db1747b1f1a8953b7
#
_cell.length_a   1.000
_cell.length_b   1.000
_cell.length_c   1.000
_cell.angle_alpha   90.00
_cell.angle_beta   90.00
_cell.angle_gamma   90.00
#
_symmetry.space_group_name_H-M   'P 1'
#
loop_
_entity.id
_entity.type
_entity.pdbx_description
1 polymer ?
#
loop_
_entity_poly.entity_id
_entity_poly.type
_entity_poly.pdbx_seq_one_letter_code
_entity_poly.pdbx_strand_id
1 'polypeptide(L)'
;MINVGKDVAEAFLPRAVEALRKHDVEIVADEASRKIVPDLAEATDEDYATEFLALKIAVRVVDDVDAAIAHIRQYGSDHTEVIAAEDEAVANRFIHALRAAVVMVNTSSRFSDGGELGLGAEIGISTTRLHAYGPMGAEALTIERFVLRGHGEVRHPESREAA
;
A
#
# COMPACT_ATOMS: atom_id res chain seq x y z
N MET A 1 2.78 -8.83 4.48
CA MET A 1 3.35 -8.86 5.87
C MET A 1 2.50 -8.05 6.84
N ILE A 2 2.64 -8.30 8.14
CA ILE A 2 1.98 -7.53 9.21
C ILE A 2 3.06 -6.97 10.14
N ASN A 3 3.11 -5.64 10.31
CA ASN A 3 3.91 -4.97 11.34
C ASN A 3 2.98 -4.62 12.50
N VAL A 4 3.34 -5.01 13.71
CA VAL A 4 2.53 -4.82 14.93
C VAL A 4 3.29 -3.94 15.91
N GLY A 5 2.69 -2.81 16.31
CA GLY A 5 3.30 -1.96 17.34
C GLY A 5 3.46 -2.70 18.66
N LYS A 6 4.62 -2.53 19.30
CA LYS A 6 4.95 -3.25 20.54
C LYS A 6 3.91 -3.03 21.65
N ASP A 7 3.31 -1.83 21.70
CA ASP A 7 2.37 -1.47 22.76
C ASP A 7 1.05 -2.27 22.70
N VAL A 8 0.73 -2.82 21.53
CA VAL A 8 -0.48 -3.63 21.30
C VAL A 8 -0.17 -5.10 21.03
N ALA A 9 1.11 -5.44 20.84
CA ALA A 9 1.52 -6.76 20.37
C ALA A 9 1.07 -7.91 21.27
N GLU A 10 1.22 -7.79 22.59
CA GLU A 10 0.80 -8.83 23.55
C GLU A 10 -0.70 -9.12 23.50
N ALA A 11 -1.53 -8.09 23.30
CA ALA A 11 -2.98 -8.26 23.21
C ALA A 11 -3.46 -8.68 21.83
N PHE A 12 -2.79 -8.22 20.77
CA PHE A 12 -3.20 -8.41 19.39
C PHE A 12 -2.72 -9.73 18.80
N LEU A 13 -1.43 -10.06 18.93
CA LEU A 13 -0.81 -11.18 18.21
C LEU A 13 -1.46 -12.53 18.49
N PRO A 14 -1.77 -12.93 19.73
CA PRO A 14 -2.40 -14.24 19.99
C PRO A 14 -3.75 -14.37 19.26
N ARG A 15 -4.54 -13.30 19.23
CA ARG A 15 -5.85 -13.26 18.56
C ARG A 15 -5.72 -13.30 17.05
N ALA A 16 -4.76 -12.55 16.50
CA ALA A 16 -4.49 -12.53 15.06
C ALA A 16 -4.00 -13.91 14.58
N VAL A 17 -3.06 -14.52 15.30
CA VAL A 17 -2.55 -15.85 15.00
C VAL A 17 -3.66 -16.90 15.05
N GLU A 18 -4.52 -16.87 16.08
CA GLU A 18 -5.66 -17.79 16.16
C GLU A 18 -6.62 -17.63 14.96
N ALA A 19 -6.91 -16.38 14.58
CA ALA A 19 -7.78 -16.10 13.45
C ALA A 19 -7.19 -16.59 12.12
N LEU A 20 -5.88 -16.34 11.89
CA LEU A 20 -5.19 -16.78 10.68
C LEU A 20 -5.10 -18.31 10.57
N ARG A 21 -4.83 -18.99 11.69
CA ARG A 21 -4.78 -20.47 11.74
C ARG A 21 -6.11 -21.13 11.42
N LYS A 22 -7.23 -20.51 11.73
CA LYS A 22 -8.58 -21.01 11.34
C LYS A 22 -8.76 -21.09 9.82
N HIS A 23 -7.90 -20.39 9.08
CA HIS A 23 -7.89 -20.37 7.61
C HIS A 23 -6.63 -21.01 7.03
N ASP A 24 -5.96 -21.89 7.80
CA ASP A 24 -4.75 -22.62 7.39
C ASP A 24 -3.60 -21.73 6.89
N VAL A 25 -3.50 -20.49 7.41
CA VAL A 25 -2.42 -19.57 7.05
C VAL A 25 -1.16 -19.94 7.82
N GLU A 26 -0.08 -20.24 7.09
CA GLU A 26 1.28 -20.38 7.65
C GLU A 26 1.78 -19.01 8.12
N ILE A 27 2.37 -18.96 9.32
CA ILE A 27 2.86 -17.71 9.91
C ILE A 27 4.33 -17.86 10.24
N VAL A 28 5.15 -16.98 9.67
CA VAL A 28 6.56 -16.81 10.04
C VAL A 28 6.73 -15.48 10.76
N ALA A 29 7.58 -15.41 11.78
CA ALA A 29 7.61 -14.27 12.68
C ALA A 29 9.02 -13.94 13.19
N ASP A 30 9.25 -12.67 13.52
CA ASP A 30 10.47 -12.23 14.17
C ASP A 30 10.59 -12.75 15.62
N GLU A 31 11.76 -12.57 16.22
CA GLU A 31 12.04 -13.02 17.59
C GLU A 31 11.08 -12.40 18.62
N ALA A 32 10.73 -11.12 18.46
CA ALA A 32 9.85 -10.43 19.39
C ALA A 32 8.41 -10.99 19.34
N SER A 33 7.89 -11.25 18.15
CA SER A 33 6.60 -11.94 17.96
C SER A 33 6.61 -13.35 18.54
N ARG A 34 7.71 -14.09 18.35
CA ARG A 34 7.90 -15.47 18.87
C ARG A 34 8.02 -15.51 20.39
N LYS A 35 8.46 -14.44 21.06
CA LYS A 35 8.40 -14.34 22.53
C LYS A 35 6.97 -14.28 23.04
N ILE A 36 6.05 -13.69 22.27
CA ILE A 36 4.62 -13.60 22.60
C ILE A 36 3.87 -14.89 22.22
N VAL A 37 4.19 -15.45 21.03
CA VAL A 37 3.59 -16.69 20.52
C VAL A 37 4.71 -17.66 20.13
N PRO A 38 5.19 -18.51 21.08
CA PRO A 38 6.44 -19.26 20.92
C PRO A 38 6.45 -20.36 19.85
N ASP A 39 5.31 -20.79 19.37
CA ASP A 39 5.16 -21.87 18.39
C ASP A 39 5.16 -21.37 16.93
N LEU A 40 5.39 -20.08 16.70
CA LEU A 40 5.56 -19.54 15.36
C LEU A 40 6.94 -19.89 14.79
N ALA A 41 6.96 -20.17 13.47
CA ALA A 41 8.19 -20.38 12.74
C ALA A 41 8.99 -19.06 12.64
N GLU A 42 10.31 -19.18 12.54
CA GLU A 42 11.20 -18.04 12.40
C GLU A 42 11.12 -17.43 11.00
N ALA A 43 10.93 -16.11 10.93
CA ALA A 43 11.02 -15.37 9.70
C ALA A 43 12.47 -15.00 9.35
N THR A 44 12.81 -15.12 8.09
CA THR A 44 14.05 -14.64 7.49
C THR A 44 13.86 -13.32 6.78
N ASP A 45 14.93 -12.62 6.41
CA ASP A 45 14.87 -11.43 5.58
C ASP A 45 14.21 -11.70 4.22
N GLU A 46 14.38 -12.90 3.67
CA GLU A 46 13.75 -13.33 2.44
C GLU A 46 12.22 -13.46 2.59
N ASP A 47 11.72 -13.90 3.74
CA ASP A 47 10.28 -13.98 3.99
C ASP A 47 9.62 -12.59 3.99
N TYR A 48 10.32 -11.54 4.41
CA TYR A 48 9.80 -10.17 4.33
C TYR A 48 9.84 -9.58 2.92
N ALA A 49 10.79 -10.01 2.09
CA ALA A 49 10.96 -9.55 0.72
C ALA A 49 10.09 -10.31 -0.29
N THR A 50 9.49 -11.44 0.13
CA THR A 50 8.79 -12.36 -0.76
C THR A 50 7.28 -12.10 -0.79
N GLU A 51 6.71 -12.00 -1.99
CA GLU A 51 5.28 -12.17 -2.22
C GLU A 51 4.99 -13.67 -2.29
N PHE A 52 4.40 -14.23 -1.22
CA PHE A 52 4.27 -15.68 -1.08
C PHE A 52 3.33 -16.35 -2.10
N LEU A 53 2.32 -15.65 -2.62
CA LEU A 53 1.29 -16.22 -3.51
C LEU A 53 0.66 -17.52 -2.95
N ALA A 54 0.63 -17.63 -1.63
CA ALA A 54 0.16 -18.77 -0.85
C ALA A 54 -0.48 -18.27 0.44
N LEU A 55 -1.16 -19.16 1.17
CA LEU A 55 -1.68 -18.87 2.50
C LEU A 55 -0.52 -18.83 3.52
N LYS A 56 0.34 -17.84 3.36
CA LYS A 56 1.50 -17.59 4.22
C LYS A 56 1.65 -16.10 4.48
N ILE A 57 2.04 -15.74 5.70
CA ILE A 57 2.26 -14.34 6.09
C ILE A 57 3.46 -14.20 7.01
N ALA A 58 4.24 -13.14 6.81
CA ALA A 58 5.30 -12.74 7.72
C ALA A 58 4.76 -11.70 8.72
N VAL A 59 5.13 -11.86 10.00
CA VAL A 59 4.71 -10.98 11.10
C VAL A 59 5.95 -10.45 11.81
N ARG A 60 5.91 -9.19 12.21
CA ARG A 60 6.98 -8.53 12.96
C ARG A 60 6.43 -7.56 13.98
N VAL A 61 7.02 -7.53 15.17
CA VAL A 61 6.81 -6.47 16.16
C VAL A 61 7.76 -5.31 15.86
N VAL A 62 7.23 -4.10 15.89
CA VAL A 62 7.99 -2.86 15.65
C VAL A 62 7.84 -1.91 16.83
N ASP A 63 8.85 -1.10 17.07
CA ASP A 63 8.87 -0.17 18.21
C ASP A 63 7.81 0.93 18.08
N ASP A 64 7.65 1.47 16.88
CA ASP A 64 6.76 2.59 16.59
C ASP A 64 6.40 2.63 15.09
N VAL A 65 5.65 3.66 14.69
CA VAL A 65 5.26 3.89 13.30
C VAL A 65 6.44 4.16 12.39
N ASP A 66 7.51 4.79 12.86
CA ASP A 66 8.70 5.07 12.05
C ASP A 66 9.49 3.79 11.76
N ALA A 67 9.57 2.87 12.71
CA ALA A 67 10.13 1.54 12.49
C ALA A 67 9.29 0.72 11.49
N ALA A 68 7.95 0.80 11.55
CA ALA A 68 7.07 0.19 10.56
C ALA A 68 7.31 0.78 9.16
N ILE A 69 7.36 2.11 9.03
CA ILE A 69 7.64 2.81 7.79
C ILE A 69 8.99 2.40 7.20
N ALA A 70 10.04 2.32 8.04
CA ALA A 70 11.37 1.90 7.60
C ALA A 70 11.36 0.47 7.04
N HIS A 71 10.66 -0.44 7.71
CA HIS A 71 10.50 -1.83 7.27
C HIS A 71 9.72 -1.93 5.95
N ILE A 72 8.62 -1.21 5.82
CA ILE A 72 7.83 -1.14 4.59
C ILE A 72 8.67 -0.58 3.42
N ARG A 73 9.44 0.46 3.65
CA ARG A 73 10.33 1.04 2.62
C ARG A 73 11.41 0.07 2.15
N GLN A 74 11.84 -0.82 3.01
CA GLN A 74 12.87 -1.82 2.70
C GLN A 74 12.30 -3.00 1.92
N TYR A 75 11.10 -3.48 2.27
CA TYR A 75 10.55 -4.75 1.78
C TYR A 75 9.23 -4.60 1.00
N GLY A 76 8.58 -3.46 1.06
CA GLY A 76 7.29 -3.21 0.38
C GLY A 76 7.44 -3.08 -1.13
N SER A 77 6.34 -3.31 -1.84
CA SER A 77 6.26 -3.24 -3.30
C SER A 77 5.85 -1.86 -3.84
N ASP A 78 5.62 -0.88 -2.99
CA ASP A 78 5.01 0.42 -3.33
C ASP A 78 3.58 0.31 -3.92
N HIS A 79 2.91 -0.85 -3.77
CA HIS A 79 1.56 -1.04 -4.26
C HIS A 79 0.51 -0.52 -3.27
N THR A 80 0.29 -1.25 -2.19
CA THR A 80 -0.78 -0.96 -1.21
C THR A 80 -0.28 -1.15 0.20
N GLU A 81 -0.48 -0.13 1.02
CA GLU A 81 -0.15 -0.17 2.45
C GLU A 81 -1.34 0.25 3.29
N VAL A 82 -1.54 -0.44 4.41
CA VAL A 82 -2.66 -0.17 5.31
C VAL A 82 -2.16 0.04 6.72
N ILE A 83 -2.68 1.04 7.40
CA ILE A 83 -2.49 1.24 8.84
C ILE A 83 -3.83 1.14 9.58
N ALA A 84 -3.81 0.46 10.73
CA ALA A 84 -4.85 0.55 11.74
C ALA A 84 -4.31 1.36 12.92
N ALA A 85 -4.86 2.55 13.13
CA ALA A 85 -4.43 3.48 14.18
C ALA A 85 -5.62 4.30 14.69
N GLU A 86 -5.68 4.52 16.00
CA GLU A 86 -6.65 5.43 16.62
C GLU A 86 -6.17 6.88 16.59
N ASP A 87 -4.84 7.09 16.64
CA ASP A 87 -4.22 8.42 16.59
C ASP A 87 -4.10 8.92 15.14
N GLU A 88 -4.81 10.00 14.85
CA GLU A 88 -4.81 10.64 13.54
C GLU A 88 -3.42 11.20 13.16
N ALA A 89 -2.61 11.65 14.11
CA ALA A 89 -1.27 12.13 13.82
C ALA A 89 -0.34 10.98 13.37
N VAL A 90 -0.50 9.80 13.97
CA VAL A 90 0.20 8.57 13.56
C VAL A 90 -0.26 8.14 12.17
N ALA A 91 -1.56 8.14 11.88
CA ALA A 91 -2.09 7.81 10.57
C ALA A 91 -1.58 8.78 9.50
N ASN A 92 -1.60 10.09 9.76
CA ASN A 92 -1.08 11.11 8.85
C ASN A 92 0.44 10.99 8.63
N ARG A 93 1.21 10.67 9.68
CA ARG A 93 2.64 10.37 9.57
C ARG A 93 2.89 9.22 8.59
N PHE A 94 2.12 8.13 8.71
CA PHE A 94 2.20 6.97 7.85
C PHE A 94 1.89 7.32 6.39
N ILE A 95 0.75 8.02 6.13
CA ILE A 95 0.34 8.45 4.80
C ILE A 95 1.43 9.26 4.09
N HIS A 96 1.97 10.28 4.77
CA HIS A 96 2.95 11.19 4.14
C HIS A 96 4.33 10.56 3.97
N ALA A 97 4.67 9.55 4.78
CA ALA A 97 5.98 8.92 4.73
C ALA A 97 6.10 7.85 3.64
N LEU A 98 5.01 7.21 3.24
CA LEU A 98 5.04 6.13 2.27
C LEU A 98 4.85 6.62 0.84
N ARG A 99 5.34 5.80 -0.09
CA ARG A 99 5.31 6.07 -1.52
C ARG A 99 4.37 5.13 -2.26
N ALA A 100 3.64 4.29 -1.53
CA ALA A 100 2.71 3.34 -2.11
C ALA A 100 1.63 4.02 -2.94
N ALA A 101 1.20 3.36 -4.00
CA ALA A 101 0.16 3.87 -4.89
C ALA A 101 -1.19 4.01 -4.18
N VAL A 102 -1.46 3.12 -3.23
CA VAL A 102 -2.66 3.14 -2.40
C VAL A 102 -2.24 3.09 -0.94
N VAL A 103 -2.65 4.07 -0.15
CA VAL A 103 -2.45 4.10 1.29
C VAL A 103 -3.82 4.20 1.96
N MET A 104 -4.07 3.30 2.88
CA MET A 104 -5.37 3.16 3.55
C MET A 104 -5.25 3.27 5.06
N VAL A 105 -6.28 3.81 5.70
CA VAL A 105 -6.35 3.94 7.15
C VAL A 105 -7.64 3.29 7.65
N ASN A 106 -7.51 2.41 8.64
CA ASN A 106 -8.62 1.75 9.34
C ASN A 106 -9.63 1.05 8.43
N THR A 107 -9.16 0.47 7.33
CA THR A 107 -10.01 -0.27 6.39
C THR A 107 -9.30 -1.53 5.88
N SER A 108 -10.02 -2.37 5.16
CA SER A 108 -9.46 -3.59 4.58
C SER A 108 -8.62 -3.30 3.34
N SER A 109 -7.46 -3.98 3.20
CA SER A 109 -6.64 -3.94 1.99
C SER A 109 -7.39 -4.42 0.73
N ARG A 110 -8.51 -5.13 0.88
CA ARG A 110 -9.36 -5.56 -0.23
C ARG A 110 -9.98 -4.41 -1.02
N PHE A 111 -10.08 -3.22 -0.43
CA PHE A 111 -10.52 -2.03 -1.14
C PHE A 111 -9.49 -1.48 -2.14
N SER A 112 -8.28 -2.05 -2.20
CA SER A 112 -7.28 -1.70 -3.21
C SER A 112 -7.58 -2.27 -4.61
N ASP A 113 -8.63 -3.02 -4.76
CA ASP A 113 -9.15 -3.48 -6.05
C ASP A 113 -9.70 -2.30 -6.87
N GLY A 114 -9.40 -2.24 -8.17
CA GLY A 114 -9.82 -1.14 -9.04
C GLY A 114 -11.33 -0.99 -9.15
N GLY A 115 -12.10 -2.07 -9.04
CA GLY A 115 -13.56 -2.02 -8.98
C GLY A 115 -14.06 -1.38 -7.70
N GLU A 116 -13.48 -1.75 -6.56
CA GLU A 116 -13.81 -1.20 -5.24
C GLU A 116 -13.38 0.24 -5.07
N LEU A 117 -12.27 0.67 -5.69
CA LEU A 117 -11.80 2.06 -5.72
C LEU A 117 -12.63 2.97 -6.63
N GLY A 118 -13.59 2.42 -7.37
CA GLY A 118 -14.44 3.21 -8.27
C GLY A 118 -13.83 3.47 -9.65
N LEU A 119 -12.77 2.75 -10.04
CA LEU A 119 -12.15 2.85 -11.36
C LEU A 119 -12.90 2.07 -12.45
N GLY A 120 -14.01 1.40 -12.08
CA GLY A 120 -14.88 0.63 -12.96
C GLY A 120 -14.32 -0.73 -13.38
N ALA A 121 -13.02 -0.90 -13.36
CA ALA A 121 -12.31 -2.15 -13.64
C ALA A 121 -10.87 -2.06 -13.13
N GLU A 122 -10.19 -3.21 -13.05
CA GLU A 122 -8.75 -3.28 -12.89
C GLU A 122 -8.17 -4.02 -14.09
N ILE A 123 -7.50 -3.29 -14.98
CA ILE A 123 -6.94 -3.83 -16.21
C ILE A 123 -5.45 -4.16 -16.03
N GLY A 124 -4.84 -3.52 -15.06
CA GLY A 124 -3.45 -3.73 -14.67
C GLY A 124 -3.09 -2.93 -13.43
N ILE A 125 -1.92 -3.21 -12.89
CA ILE A 125 -1.35 -2.52 -11.73
C ILE A 125 0.08 -2.12 -12.05
N SER A 126 0.45 -0.88 -11.74
CA SER A 126 1.81 -0.39 -11.89
C SER A 126 2.32 0.23 -10.60
N THR A 127 3.53 -0.13 -10.19
CA THR A 127 4.26 0.53 -9.11
C THR A 127 5.37 1.45 -9.62
N THR A 128 5.48 1.60 -10.94
CA THR A 128 6.38 2.58 -11.57
C THR A 128 5.69 3.93 -11.74
N ARG A 129 6.40 5.03 -11.50
CA ARG A 129 5.87 6.40 -11.55
C ARG A 129 6.10 7.08 -12.90
N LEU A 130 6.02 6.32 -14.00
CA LEU A 130 6.28 6.85 -15.34
C LEU A 130 5.02 7.37 -16.04
N HIS A 131 3.87 6.74 -15.83
CA HIS A 131 2.58 7.12 -16.42
C HIS A 131 1.45 6.91 -15.41
N ALA A 132 0.80 5.75 -15.40
CA ALA A 132 -0.17 5.37 -14.37
C ALA A 132 0.54 4.79 -13.14
N TYR A 133 -0.06 4.93 -11.96
CA TYR A 133 0.48 4.44 -10.70
C TYR A 133 -0.62 3.78 -9.87
N GLY A 134 -0.38 2.52 -9.46
CA GLY A 134 -1.36 1.69 -8.77
C GLY A 134 -2.33 0.96 -9.70
N PRO A 135 -3.53 0.62 -9.22
CA PRO A 135 -4.58 0.03 -10.04
C PRO A 135 -4.99 0.94 -11.19
N MET A 136 -5.17 0.35 -12.38
CA MET A 136 -5.49 1.05 -13.61
C MET A 136 -6.82 0.59 -14.17
N GLY A 137 -7.78 1.50 -14.25
CA GLY A 137 -9.01 1.33 -15.02
C GLY A 137 -8.85 1.82 -16.46
N ALA A 138 -9.97 1.92 -17.20
CA ALA A 138 -9.97 2.34 -18.61
C ALA A 138 -9.40 3.75 -18.82
N GLU A 139 -9.67 4.67 -17.91
CA GLU A 139 -9.20 6.06 -18.00
C GLU A 139 -7.67 6.14 -17.95
N ALA A 140 -7.02 5.41 -17.04
CA ALA A 140 -5.57 5.40 -16.89
C ALA A 140 -4.83 4.82 -18.12
N LEU A 141 -5.52 4.08 -18.98
CA LEU A 141 -4.97 3.47 -20.20
C LEU A 141 -5.28 4.30 -21.46
N THR A 142 -5.88 5.46 -21.31
CA THR A 142 -6.19 6.39 -22.41
C THR A 142 -5.37 7.67 -22.27
N ILE A 143 -5.26 8.40 -23.36
CA ILE A 143 -4.60 9.71 -23.39
C ILE A 143 -5.50 10.74 -24.06
N GLU A 144 -5.39 11.97 -23.64
CA GLU A 144 -6.09 13.08 -24.27
C GLU A 144 -5.36 13.54 -25.54
N ARG A 145 -6.14 14.01 -26.53
CA ARG A 145 -5.65 14.64 -27.73
C ARG A 145 -6.38 15.95 -27.98
N PHE A 146 -5.63 17.02 -28.13
CA PHE A 146 -6.20 18.30 -28.54
C PHE A 146 -6.51 18.31 -30.03
N VAL A 147 -7.73 18.72 -30.38
CA VAL A 147 -8.14 18.89 -31.77
C VAL A 147 -8.65 20.32 -31.94
N LEU A 148 -7.90 21.14 -32.67
CA LEU A 148 -8.28 22.50 -33.01
C LEU A 148 -8.83 22.50 -34.44
N ARG A 149 -10.01 23.14 -34.63
CA ARG A 149 -10.60 23.38 -35.92
C ARG A 149 -10.79 24.90 -36.08
N GLY A 150 -10.12 25.47 -37.09
CA GLY A 150 -10.20 26.89 -37.40
C GLY A 150 -10.81 27.11 -38.79
N HIS A 151 -11.11 28.39 -39.13
CA HIS A 151 -11.60 28.83 -40.41
C HIS A 151 -10.59 29.76 -41.08
N GLY A 152 -9.31 29.62 -40.78
CA GLY A 152 -8.23 30.44 -41.32
C GLY A 152 -7.68 31.49 -40.35
N GLU A 153 -8.01 31.34 -39.06
CA GLU A 153 -7.46 32.22 -38.03
C GLU A 153 -5.94 32.03 -37.95
N VAL A 154 -5.24 33.18 -37.91
CA VAL A 154 -3.78 33.22 -37.76
C VAL A 154 -3.40 33.89 -36.46
N ARG A 155 -2.26 33.47 -35.89
CA ARG A 155 -1.72 34.13 -34.72
C ARG A 155 -0.94 35.37 -35.15
N HIS A 156 -1.48 36.56 -34.88
CA HIS A 156 -0.81 37.82 -35.10
C HIS A 156 0.00 38.21 -33.82
N PRO A 157 1.32 38.45 -33.94
CA PRO A 157 2.12 38.93 -32.81
C PRO A 157 1.63 40.29 -32.24
N GLU A 158 1.13 41.13 -33.08
CA GLU A 158 0.72 42.50 -32.75
C GLU A 158 -0.54 42.58 -31.85
N SER A 159 -1.35 41.52 -31.78
CA SER A 159 -2.52 41.49 -30.90
C SER A 159 -2.22 41.27 -29.41
N ARG A 160 -0.98 41.13 -29.04
CA ARG A 160 -0.57 40.97 -27.64
C ARG A 160 -0.25 42.26 -26.89
N GLU A 161 -0.12 43.39 -27.60
CA GLU A 161 0.19 44.71 -26.99
C GLU A 161 -1.08 45.49 -26.60
N ALA A 162 -2.27 44.96 -26.89
CA ALA A 162 -3.54 45.66 -26.67
C ALA A 162 -4.48 45.02 -25.62
N ALA A 163 -3.92 44.16 -24.69
CA ALA A 163 -4.71 43.53 -23.62
C ALA A 163 -4.13 43.83 -22.25
#